data_5f572207df435db43c305917d2a086db
#
_entry.id   5f572207df435db43c305917d2a086db
#
_cell.length_a   1.000
_cell.length_b   1.000
_cell.length_c   1.000
_cell.angle_alpha   90.00
_cell.angle_beta   90.00
_cell.angle_gamma   90.00
#
_symmetry.space_group_name_H-M   'P 1'
#
loop_
_entity.id
_entity.type
_entity.pdbx_description
1 polymer ?
#
loop_
_entity_poly.entity_id
_entity_poly.type
_entity_poly.pdbx_seq_one_letter_code
_entity_poly.pdbx_strand_id
1 'polypeptide(L)'
;LLTEKPFEKITLKELCDTAMIPRSTFYRYFEDKYDLLGYCLQNFFENMDLDIDVIYLKNLDAMKDYLAKTLKALDTAHVQFSRIYRLNRDGVFMDLLRSLLIQVLTDKLKQAEKSGIHCRVSTPVFTYLLADFYISVAKCYLDFDGEFSAEDFIEHVVLFANRNFFE
;
A
#
# COMPACT_ATOMS: atom_id res chain seq x y z
N LEU A 1 -17.48 -6.75 -1.05
CA LEU A 1 -18.10 -5.62 -0.31
C LEU A 1 -17.32 -4.31 -0.52
N LEU A 2 -15.98 -4.28 -0.36
CA LEU A 2 -15.16 -3.08 -0.57
C LEU A 2 -15.22 -2.53 -2.01
N THR A 3 -15.53 -3.37 -2.97
CA THR A 3 -15.76 -2.98 -4.37
C THR A 3 -17.16 -2.45 -4.65
N GLU A 4 -18.07 -2.50 -3.68
CA GLU A 4 -19.48 -2.14 -3.84
C GLU A 4 -19.84 -0.86 -3.09
N LYS A 5 -19.20 -0.63 -1.95
CA LYS A 5 -19.46 0.53 -1.10
C LYS A 5 -18.25 0.91 -0.22
N PRO A 6 -18.21 2.17 0.27
CA PRO A 6 -17.20 2.61 1.22
C PRO A 6 -17.15 1.72 2.46
N PHE A 7 -15.94 1.51 3.00
CA PHE A 7 -15.71 0.68 4.19
C PHE A 7 -16.56 1.09 5.39
N GLU A 8 -16.71 2.40 5.61
CA GLU A 8 -17.50 2.92 6.73
C GLU A 8 -18.96 2.47 6.67
N LYS A 9 -19.51 2.27 5.47
CA LYS A 9 -20.89 1.80 5.24
C LYS A 9 -21.05 0.29 5.31
N ILE A 10 -19.95 -0.46 5.38
CA ILE A 10 -20.01 -1.93 5.57
C ILE A 10 -20.33 -2.22 7.02
N THR A 11 -21.38 -3.00 7.24
CA THR A 11 -21.79 -3.44 8.57
C THR A 11 -21.24 -4.82 8.90
N LEU A 12 -21.07 -5.11 10.20
CA LEU A 12 -20.67 -6.45 10.65
C LEU A 12 -21.67 -7.53 10.23
N LYS A 13 -22.97 -7.17 10.17
CA LYS A 13 -24.00 -8.10 9.70
C LYS A 13 -23.70 -8.54 8.27
N GLU A 14 -23.46 -7.60 7.38
CA GLU A 14 -23.15 -7.89 5.96
C GLU A 14 -21.87 -8.71 5.80
N LEU A 15 -20.83 -8.41 6.59
CA LEU A 15 -19.59 -9.19 6.59
C LEU A 15 -19.88 -10.65 6.95
N CYS A 16 -20.60 -10.89 8.06
CA CYS A 16 -20.93 -12.23 8.50
C CYS A 16 -21.86 -12.96 7.52
N ASP A 17 -22.87 -12.27 6.99
CA ASP A 17 -23.81 -12.83 6.03
C ASP A 17 -23.10 -13.23 4.71
N THR A 18 -22.21 -12.35 4.21
CA THR A 18 -21.41 -12.61 3.01
C THR A 18 -20.42 -13.77 3.20
N ALA A 19 -19.79 -13.85 4.37
CA ALA A 19 -18.87 -14.93 4.71
C ALA A 19 -19.58 -16.22 5.15
N MET A 20 -20.90 -16.19 5.27
CA MET A 20 -21.73 -17.30 5.76
C MET A 20 -21.28 -17.83 7.13
N ILE A 21 -20.91 -16.94 8.04
CA ILE A 21 -20.49 -17.25 9.41
C ILE A 21 -21.39 -16.58 10.44
N PRO A 22 -21.62 -17.21 11.61
CA PRO A 22 -22.28 -16.57 12.74
C PRO A 22 -21.43 -15.42 13.30
N ARG A 23 -22.05 -14.37 13.83
CA ARG A 23 -21.35 -13.27 14.52
C ARG A 23 -20.46 -13.77 15.67
N SER A 24 -20.88 -14.81 16.39
CA SER A 24 -20.07 -15.42 17.45
C SER A 24 -18.74 -15.97 16.92
N THR A 25 -18.73 -16.50 15.70
CA THR A 25 -17.50 -16.95 15.04
C THR A 25 -16.62 -15.76 14.69
N PHE A 26 -17.19 -14.67 14.18
CA PHE A 26 -16.44 -13.45 13.90
C PHE A 26 -15.71 -12.92 15.16
N TYR A 27 -16.44 -12.75 16.26
CA TYR A 27 -15.90 -12.22 17.53
C TYR A 27 -14.88 -13.14 18.22
N ARG A 28 -14.70 -14.38 17.77
CA ARG A 28 -13.60 -15.24 18.23
C ARG A 28 -12.24 -14.85 17.66
N TYR A 29 -12.22 -14.13 16.54
CA TYR A 29 -10.99 -13.78 15.79
C TYR A 29 -10.75 -12.30 15.70
N PHE A 30 -11.80 -11.49 15.69
CA PHE A 30 -11.73 -10.05 15.47
C PHE A 30 -12.61 -9.31 16.46
N GLU A 31 -12.13 -8.19 16.98
CA GLU A 31 -12.88 -7.33 17.89
C GLU A 31 -14.00 -6.59 17.13
N ASP A 32 -13.67 -6.09 15.95
CA ASP A 32 -14.60 -5.37 15.08
C ASP A 32 -14.17 -5.44 13.59
N LYS A 33 -14.88 -4.71 12.72
CA LYS A 33 -14.57 -4.67 11.29
C LYS A 33 -13.24 -3.96 10.99
N TYR A 34 -12.77 -3.07 11.86
CA TYR A 34 -11.50 -2.35 11.69
C TYR A 34 -10.33 -3.27 11.99
N ASP A 35 -10.46 -4.13 13.00
CA ASP A 35 -9.48 -5.17 13.31
C ASP A 35 -9.35 -6.17 12.13
N LEU A 36 -10.49 -6.63 11.57
CA LEU A 36 -10.47 -7.43 10.35
C LEU A 36 -9.79 -6.71 9.17
N LEU A 37 -10.10 -5.43 8.95
CA LEU A 37 -9.46 -4.65 7.89
C LEU A 37 -7.96 -4.55 8.12
N GLY A 38 -7.54 -4.26 9.35
CA GLY A 38 -6.13 -4.23 9.74
C GLY A 38 -5.42 -5.54 9.40
N TYR A 39 -6.01 -6.67 9.78
CA TYR A 39 -5.50 -8.00 9.45
C TYR A 39 -5.37 -8.23 7.92
N CYS A 40 -6.40 -7.84 7.16
CA CYS A 40 -6.35 -7.97 5.70
C CYS A 40 -5.25 -7.12 5.06
N LEU A 41 -5.09 -5.88 5.50
CA LEU A 41 -4.05 -4.97 5.01
C LEU A 41 -2.65 -5.41 5.44
N GLN A 42 -2.50 -5.93 6.66
CA GLN A 42 -1.22 -6.49 7.11
C GLN A 42 -0.81 -7.68 6.24
N ASN A 43 -1.69 -8.64 5.99
CA ASN A 43 -1.43 -9.75 5.08
C ASN A 43 -1.12 -9.27 3.66
N PHE A 44 -1.79 -8.21 3.20
CA PHE A 44 -1.48 -7.61 1.89
C PHE A 44 -0.04 -7.11 1.83
N PHE A 45 0.41 -6.35 2.84
CA PHE A 45 1.78 -5.83 2.89
C PHE A 45 2.84 -6.92 3.13
N GLU A 46 2.54 -7.97 3.89
CA GLU A 46 3.45 -9.10 4.10
C GLU A 46 3.72 -9.87 2.81
N ASN A 47 2.72 -9.92 1.92
CA ASN A 47 2.86 -10.53 0.59
C ASN A 47 3.48 -9.58 -0.45
N MET A 48 3.61 -8.28 -0.14
CA MET A 48 4.41 -7.35 -0.94
C MET A 48 5.88 -7.52 -0.55
N ASP A 49 6.68 -8.03 -1.47
CA ASP A 49 8.13 -8.22 -1.28
C ASP A 49 8.85 -6.85 -1.31
N LEU A 50 8.61 -6.05 -0.25
CA LEU A 50 9.27 -4.77 -0.03
C LEU A 50 10.72 -5.02 0.36
N ASP A 51 11.60 -5.11 -0.64
CA ASP A 51 13.04 -5.24 -0.40
C ASP A 51 13.63 -3.94 0.17
N ILE A 52 14.62 -4.11 1.04
CA ILE A 52 15.32 -2.99 1.68
C ILE A 52 16.05 -2.13 0.65
N ASP A 53 16.58 -2.72 -0.42
CA ASP A 53 17.27 -2.00 -1.50
C ASP A 53 16.34 -1.05 -2.25
N VAL A 54 15.06 -1.41 -2.36
CA VAL A 54 14.00 -0.56 -2.91
C VAL A 54 13.65 0.56 -1.92
N ILE A 55 13.56 0.24 -0.61
CA ILE A 55 13.26 1.19 0.45
C ILE A 55 14.32 2.31 0.50
N TYR A 56 15.58 1.99 0.30
CA TYR A 56 16.67 2.98 0.33
C TYR A 56 16.78 3.85 -0.91
N LEU A 57 16.02 3.58 -1.97
CA LEU A 57 16.10 4.31 -3.26
C LEU A 57 17.54 4.44 -3.81
N LYS A 58 18.45 3.56 -3.40
CA LYS A 58 19.86 3.60 -3.82
C LYS A 58 20.09 2.93 -5.17
N ASN A 59 19.22 1.96 -5.49
CA ASN A 59 19.31 1.20 -6.73
C ASN A 59 18.04 1.49 -7.56
N LEU A 60 18.18 2.34 -8.56
CA LEU A 60 17.09 2.73 -9.45
C LEU A 60 16.56 1.55 -10.27
N ASP A 61 17.41 0.60 -10.63
CA ASP A 61 16.98 -0.59 -11.37
C ASP A 61 16.14 -1.49 -10.48
N ALA A 62 16.54 -1.70 -9.21
CA ALA A 62 15.74 -2.42 -8.23
C ALA A 62 14.39 -1.72 -7.98
N MET A 63 14.36 -0.39 -7.95
CA MET A 63 13.13 0.38 -7.83
C MET A 63 12.23 0.21 -9.07
N LYS A 64 12.79 0.24 -10.28
CA LYS A 64 12.05 -0.02 -11.53
C LYS A 64 11.42 -1.42 -11.51
N ASP A 65 12.20 -2.43 -11.19
CA ASP A 65 11.74 -3.82 -11.11
C ASP A 65 10.63 -4.00 -10.06
N TYR A 66 10.78 -3.37 -8.90
CA TYR A 66 9.75 -3.40 -7.86
C TYR A 66 8.45 -2.72 -8.31
N LEU A 67 8.55 -1.52 -8.88
CA LEU A 67 7.38 -0.80 -9.41
C LEU A 67 6.71 -1.61 -10.53
N ALA A 68 7.49 -2.21 -11.44
CA ALA A 68 6.95 -3.05 -12.52
C ALA A 68 6.18 -4.26 -11.97
N LYS A 69 6.71 -4.95 -10.98
CA LYS A 69 6.02 -6.07 -10.30
C LYS A 69 4.74 -5.59 -9.60
N THR A 70 4.82 -4.46 -8.88
CA THR A 70 3.69 -3.90 -8.14
C THR A 70 2.58 -3.44 -9.08
N LEU A 71 2.91 -2.69 -10.14
CA LEU A 71 1.93 -2.23 -11.12
C LEU A 71 1.31 -3.40 -11.89
N LYS A 72 2.10 -4.40 -12.27
CA LYS A 72 1.57 -5.62 -12.89
C LYS A 72 0.58 -6.36 -11.98
N ALA A 73 0.84 -6.42 -10.69
CA ALA A 73 -0.10 -6.99 -9.72
C ALA A 73 -1.37 -6.13 -9.60
N LEU A 74 -1.25 -4.80 -9.62
CA LEU A 74 -2.37 -3.87 -9.69
C LEU A 74 -3.15 -4.03 -10.99
N ASP A 75 -2.52 -4.19 -12.14
CA ASP A 75 -3.18 -4.38 -13.44
C ASP A 75 -4.00 -5.66 -13.49
N THR A 76 -3.49 -6.74 -12.90
CA THR A 76 -4.20 -8.02 -12.84
C THR A 76 -5.54 -7.91 -12.10
N ALA A 77 -5.65 -6.99 -11.14
CA ALA A 77 -6.86 -6.71 -10.38
C ALA A 77 -7.28 -5.23 -10.47
N HIS A 78 -6.89 -4.54 -11.56
CA HIS A 78 -7.03 -3.10 -11.74
C HIS A 78 -8.44 -2.60 -11.50
N VAL A 79 -9.44 -3.24 -12.08
CA VAL A 79 -10.85 -2.85 -11.91
C VAL A 79 -11.28 -2.89 -10.43
N GLN A 80 -10.80 -3.88 -9.68
CA GLN A 80 -11.13 -4.03 -8.26
C GLN A 80 -10.39 -2.99 -7.43
N PHE A 81 -9.08 -2.80 -7.65
CA PHE A 81 -8.28 -1.81 -6.90
C PHE A 81 -8.73 -0.38 -7.18
N SER A 82 -8.98 0.00 -8.44
CA SER A 82 -9.52 1.32 -8.80
C SER A 82 -10.88 1.55 -8.14
N ARG A 83 -11.72 0.54 -8.08
CA ARG A 83 -13.04 0.65 -7.47
C ARG A 83 -12.96 0.79 -5.95
N ILE A 84 -12.10 -0.02 -5.29
CA ILE A 84 -11.85 0.10 -3.84
C ILE A 84 -11.28 1.49 -3.53
N TYR A 85 -10.29 1.94 -4.29
CA TYR A 85 -9.68 3.26 -4.12
C TYR A 85 -10.71 4.39 -4.27
N ARG A 86 -11.46 4.42 -5.38
CA ARG A 86 -12.47 5.48 -5.64
C ARG A 86 -13.54 5.55 -4.56
N LEU A 87 -13.93 4.42 -3.97
CA LEU A 87 -14.92 4.35 -2.90
C LEU A 87 -14.36 4.70 -1.52
N ASN A 88 -13.04 4.59 -1.32
CA ASN A 88 -12.40 4.70 0.00
C ASN A 88 -11.21 5.68 0.02
N ARG A 89 -11.08 6.55 -1.00
CA ARG A 89 -9.93 7.47 -1.15
C ARG A 89 -9.80 8.50 -0.03
N ASP A 90 -10.90 8.77 0.66
CA ASP A 90 -10.98 9.67 1.79
C ASP A 90 -11.61 8.91 2.96
N GLY A 91 -10.93 8.82 4.11
CA GLY A 91 -11.48 8.20 5.31
C GLY A 91 -10.60 7.11 5.92
N VAL A 92 -11.19 6.39 6.87
CA VAL A 92 -10.50 5.44 7.77
C VAL A 92 -9.73 4.35 7.02
N PHE A 93 -10.22 3.92 5.86
CA PHE A 93 -9.52 2.91 5.05
C PHE A 93 -8.11 3.38 4.65
N MET A 94 -7.99 4.61 4.13
CA MET A 94 -6.70 5.16 3.71
C MET A 94 -5.81 5.51 4.91
N ASP A 95 -6.39 5.96 6.01
CA ASP A 95 -5.66 6.24 7.24
C ASP A 95 -5.05 4.97 7.83
N LEU A 96 -5.80 3.88 7.84
CA LEU A 96 -5.33 2.59 8.32
C LEU A 96 -4.27 1.99 7.39
N LEU A 97 -4.50 2.03 6.08
CA LEU A 97 -3.53 1.59 5.07
C LEU A 97 -2.20 2.33 5.23
N ARG A 98 -2.25 3.66 5.39
CA ARG A 98 -1.06 4.49 5.61
C ARG A 98 -0.34 4.13 6.91
N SER A 99 -1.08 3.99 8.00
CA SER A 99 -0.51 3.67 9.31
C SER A 99 0.19 2.31 9.31
N LEU A 100 -0.42 1.30 8.69
CA LEU A 100 0.18 -0.03 8.56
C LEU A 100 1.40 -0.03 7.65
N LEU A 101 1.38 0.71 6.54
CA LEU A 101 2.54 0.85 5.67
C LEU A 101 3.73 1.49 6.43
N ILE A 102 3.49 2.56 7.21
CA ILE A 102 4.52 3.16 8.06
C ILE A 102 5.08 2.14 9.05
N GLN A 103 4.24 1.33 9.67
CA GLN A 103 4.66 0.28 10.60
C GLN A 103 5.56 -0.75 9.90
N VAL A 104 5.13 -1.29 8.76
CA VAL A 104 5.90 -2.28 7.98
C VAL A 104 7.25 -1.71 7.56
N LEU A 105 7.29 -0.48 7.04
CA LEU A 105 8.53 0.19 6.65
C LEU A 105 9.44 0.42 7.86
N THR A 106 8.87 0.80 9.02
CA THR A 106 9.63 1.01 10.25
C THR A 106 10.29 -0.28 10.74
N ASP A 107 9.56 -1.39 10.70
CA ASP A 107 10.08 -2.68 11.17
C ASP A 107 11.18 -3.21 10.24
N LYS A 108 11.00 -3.07 8.92
CA LYS A 108 12.03 -3.41 7.93
C LYS A 108 13.29 -2.54 8.09
N LEU A 109 13.13 -1.23 8.30
CA LEU A 109 14.25 -0.32 8.48
C LEU A 109 15.03 -0.64 9.77
N LYS A 110 14.34 -0.89 10.88
CA LYS A 110 14.98 -1.33 12.14
C LYS A 110 15.73 -2.65 11.98
N GLN A 111 15.21 -3.56 11.16
CA GLN A 111 15.91 -4.82 10.88
C GLN A 111 17.19 -4.57 10.06
N ALA A 112 17.15 -3.69 9.08
CA ALA A 112 18.30 -3.29 8.30
C ALA A 112 19.37 -2.57 9.14
N GLU A 113 18.96 -1.71 10.06
CA GLU A 113 19.86 -1.04 11.01
C GLU A 113 20.63 -2.06 11.87
N LYS A 114 19.99 -3.15 12.31
CA LYS A 114 20.65 -4.26 13.00
C LYS A 114 21.67 -4.98 12.14
N SER A 115 21.50 -4.97 10.82
CA SER A 115 22.42 -5.55 9.83
C SER A 115 23.55 -4.59 9.42
N GLY A 116 23.65 -3.41 10.08
CA GLY A 116 24.73 -2.44 9.85
C GLY A 116 24.42 -1.39 8.77
N ILE A 117 23.19 -1.33 8.29
CA ILE A 117 22.75 -0.28 7.36
C ILE A 117 22.24 0.90 8.18
N HIS A 118 22.87 2.07 8.03
CA HIS A 118 22.48 3.27 8.76
C HIS A 118 21.83 4.31 7.84
N CYS A 119 20.60 4.69 8.16
CA CYS A 119 19.92 5.80 7.53
C CYS A 119 20.41 7.13 8.14
N ARG A 120 20.73 8.12 7.30
CA ARG A 120 21.14 9.46 7.75
C ARG A 120 19.95 10.31 8.21
N VAL A 121 18.74 9.92 7.84
CA VAL A 121 17.48 10.53 8.27
C VAL A 121 16.93 9.69 9.42
N SER A 122 16.33 10.32 10.43
CA SER A 122 15.72 9.56 11.53
C SER A 122 14.62 8.64 11.00
N THR A 123 14.57 7.42 11.51
CA THR A 123 13.63 6.37 11.08
C THR A 123 12.18 6.84 11.00
N PRO A 124 11.61 7.56 12.01
CA PRO A 124 10.23 8.02 11.92
C PRO A 124 9.98 8.99 10.76
N VAL A 125 10.91 9.92 10.51
CA VAL A 125 10.77 10.90 9.40
C VAL A 125 10.89 10.18 8.06
N PHE A 126 11.87 9.29 7.93
CA PHE A 126 12.10 8.56 6.69
C PHE A 126 10.91 7.69 6.31
N THR A 127 10.41 6.87 7.23
CA THR A 127 9.29 5.95 6.98
C THR A 127 7.99 6.68 6.70
N TYR A 128 7.77 7.82 7.34
CA TYR A 128 6.60 8.66 7.10
C TYR A 128 6.58 9.22 5.67
N LEU A 129 7.69 9.84 5.25
CA LEU A 129 7.82 10.40 3.91
C LEU A 129 7.79 9.32 2.83
N LEU A 130 8.42 8.18 3.08
CA LEU A 130 8.45 7.07 2.14
C LEU A 130 7.07 6.43 1.97
N ALA A 131 6.31 6.27 3.04
CA ALA A 131 4.94 5.76 2.97
C ALA A 131 4.06 6.70 2.13
N ASP A 132 4.14 8.00 2.35
CA ASP A 132 3.40 8.99 1.56
C ASP A 132 3.82 8.99 0.09
N PHE A 133 5.10 8.80 -0.19
CA PHE A 133 5.59 8.65 -1.56
C PHE A 133 4.95 7.44 -2.25
N TYR A 134 5.00 6.24 -1.66
CA TYR A 134 4.41 5.04 -2.25
C TYR A 134 2.89 5.14 -2.41
N ILE A 135 2.19 5.71 -1.43
CA ILE A 135 0.75 5.93 -1.52
C ILE A 135 0.44 6.92 -2.65
N SER A 136 1.22 7.99 -2.79
CA SER A 136 1.04 8.97 -3.86
C SER A 136 1.31 8.36 -5.24
N VAL A 137 2.34 7.53 -5.38
CA VAL A 137 2.59 6.78 -6.63
C VAL A 137 1.41 5.90 -7.00
N ALA A 138 0.88 5.11 -6.04
CA ALA A 138 -0.29 4.27 -6.28
C ALA A 138 -1.54 5.08 -6.64
N LYS A 139 -1.78 6.20 -5.94
CA LYS A 139 -2.90 7.11 -6.24
C LYS A 139 -2.78 7.69 -7.64
N CYS A 140 -1.61 8.24 -8.01
CA CYS A 140 -1.38 8.78 -9.34
C CYS A 140 -1.67 7.73 -10.43
N TYR A 141 -1.18 6.51 -10.27
CA TYR A 141 -1.42 5.44 -11.23
C TYR A 141 -2.91 5.12 -11.40
N LEU A 142 -3.66 5.10 -10.30
CA LEU A 142 -5.11 4.83 -10.31
C LEU A 142 -5.96 6.03 -10.79
N ASP A 143 -5.49 7.26 -10.59
CA ASP A 143 -6.18 8.47 -11.01
C ASP A 143 -5.97 8.78 -12.50
N PHE A 144 -4.78 8.46 -13.03
CA PHE A 144 -4.43 8.64 -14.46
C PHE A 144 -4.68 7.37 -15.30
N ASP A 145 -5.63 6.57 -14.92
CA ASP A 145 -6.04 5.31 -15.51
C ASP A 145 -6.12 5.37 -17.06
N GLY A 146 -5.18 4.69 -17.70
CA GLY A 146 -5.09 4.59 -19.17
C GLY A 146 -4.47 5.80 -19.90
N GLU A 147 -4.05 6.85 -19.19
CA GLU A 147 -3.33 7.98 -19.80
C GLU A 147 -1.86 7.65 -20.09
N PHE A 148 -1.27 6.73 -19.33
CA PHE A 148 0.11 6.28 -19.47
C PHE A 148 0.19 4.76 -19.53
N SER A 149 1.14 4.22 -20.27
CA SER A 149 1.54 2.83 -20.10
C SER A 149 2.20 2.62 -18.74
N ALA A 150 2.20 1.40 -18.21
CA ALA A 150 2.88 1.12 -16.95
C ALA A 150 4.38 1.44 -17.03
N GLU A 151 5.01 1.21 -18.19
CA GLU A 151 6.41 1.52 -18.42
C GLU A 151 6.68 3.03 -18.38
N ASP A 152 5.89 3.84 -19.09
CA ASP A 152 6.02 5.31 -19.09
C ASP A 152 5.81 5.87 -17.70
N PHE A 153 4.80 5.36 -16.97
CA PHE A 153 4.54 5.80 -15.60
C PHE A 153 5.72 5.49 -14.66
N ILE A 154 6.31 4.29 -14.76
CA ILE A 154 7.50 3.91 -13.98
C ILE A 154 8.67 4.86 -14.29
N GLU A 155 8.90 5.18 -15.56
CA GLU A 155 9.95 6.14 -15.94
C GLU A 155 9.74 7.51 -15.32
N HIS A 156 8.51 8.03 -15.33
CA HIS A 156 8.18 9.30 -14.67
C HIS A 156 8.45 9.25 -13.16
N VAL A 157 8.07 8.16 -12.49
CA VAL A 157 8.32 7.98 -11.05
C VAL A 157 9.83 7.94 -10.74
N VAL A 158 10.61 7.25 -11.59
CA VAL A 158 12.07 7.15 -11.44
C VAL A 158 12.75 8.50 -11.66
N LEU A 159 12.34 9.24 -12.70
CA LEU A 159 12.85 10.60 -12.96
C LEU A 159 12.55 11.53 -11.78
N PHE A 160 11.34 11.44 -11.21
CA PHE A 160 10.98 12.21 -10.03
C PHE A 160 11.83 11.83 -8.80
N ALA A 161 11.99 10.54 -8.52
CA ALA A 161 12.81 10.06 -7.40
C ALA A 161 14.28 10.46 -7.53
N ASN A 162 14.79 10.52 -8.76
CA ASN A 162 16.16 10.90 -9.10
C ASN A 162 16.36 12.44 -9.20
N ARG A 163 15.29 13.22 -9.03
CA ARG A 163 15.29 14.68 -9.23
C ARG A 163 15.72 15.13 -10.63
N ASN A 164 15.57 14.28 -11.63
CA ASN A 164 15.96 14.53 -13.02
C ASN A 164 14.71 14.80 -13.87
N PHE A 165 13.95 15.84 -13.54
CA PHE A 165 12.70 16.20 -14.20
C PHE A 165 12.76 17.52 -15.00
N PHE A 166 13.93 18.12 -15.12
CA PHE A 166 14.20 19.27 -15.99
C PHE A 166 15.42 18.98 -16.86
N GLU A 167 15.34 19.36 -18.15
CA GLU A 167 16.46 19.36 -19.10
C GLU A 167 17.33 20.62 -18.93
#